data_c68d2b4edff7f1cb46bbdf161ee7d042
#
_entry.id   c68d2b4edff7f1cb46bbdf161ee7d042
#
_cell.length_a   1.000
_cell.length_b   1.000
_cell.length_c   1.000
_cell.angle_alpha   90.00
_cell.angle_beta   90.00
_cell.angle_gamma   90.00
#
_symmetry.space_group_name_H-M   'P 1'
#
loop_
_entity.id
_entity.type
_entity.pdbx_description
1 polymer ?
#
loop_
_entity_poly.entity_id
_entity_poly.type
_entity_poly.pdbx_seq_one_letter_code
_entity_poly.pdbx_strand_id
1 'polypeptide(L)'
;MPTSPLMNREARRLNAHTDFGQLTILFQDMVGGLEIHDDEAGIYRPVLPKAGTVIVHIGDMLEKQSNGRWKSALHHVTGPRQSMYGKEVDNDTVVDRHAIAFYAHPDYEMLVESLPGCEKKGKWESLEWEDNMTAGDWMNKRVTLEYERQEKPGPVAASS
;
A
#
# COMPACT_ATOMS: atom_id res chain seq x y z
N MET A 1 12.97 -21.20 -18.87
CA MET A 1 13.23 -20.15 -17.86
C MET A 1 13.55 -20.86 -16.56
N PRO A 2 14.66 -20.59 -15.90
CA PRO A 2 14.97 -21.25 -14.64
C PRO A 2 13.94 -20.84 -13.58
N THR A 3 13.28 -21.83 -12.99
CA THR A 3 12.43 -21.66 -11.81
C THR A 3 13.30 -21.15 -10.67
N SER A 4 13.00 -19.97 -10.12
CA SER A 4 13.67 -19.45 -8.95
C SER A 4 13.51 -20.41 -7.77
N PRO A 5 14.57 -20.62 -6.94
CA PRO A 5 14.49 -21.52 -5.82
C PRO A 5 13.47 -21.01 -4.80
N LEU A 6 12.70 -21.95 -4.27
CA LEU A 6 11.83 -21.93 -3.09
C LEU A 6 11.72 -20.56 -2.40
N MET A 7 10.74 -19.78 -2.76
CA MET A 7 10.31 -18.68 -1.89
C MET A 7 9.50 -19.30 -0.74
N ASN A 8 10.02 -19.17 0.47
CA ASN A 8 9.33 -19.50 1.70
C ASN A 8 7.87 -19.00 1.63
N ARG A 9 6.89 -19.79 2.12
CA ARG A 9 5.45 -19.44 2.15
C ARG A 9 5.14 -18.07 2.77
N GLU A 10 6.09 -17.50 3.51
CA GLU A 10 6.04 -16.15 4.08
C GLU A 10 6.63 -15.06 3.18
N ALA A 11 7.22 -15.41 2.04
CA ALA A 11 7.84 -14.46 1.15
C ALA A 11 6.77 -13.54 0.54
N ARG A 12 6.81 -12.28 0.93
CA ARG A 12 5.98 -11.23 0.36
C ARG A 12 6.54 -10.83 -1.01
N ARG A 13 5.66 -10.70 -1.99
CA ARG A 13 6.01 -10.13 -3.31
C ARG A 13 6.20 -8.62 -3.22
N LEU A 14 5.48 -8.00 -2.30
CA LEU A 14 5.58 -6.59 -1.97
C LEU A 14 5.37 -6.42 -0.47
N ASN A 15 6.29 -5.73 0.19
CA ASN A 15 6.23 -5.48 1.63
C ASN A 15 5.05 -4.59 2.00
N ALA A 16 4.64 -4.63 3.27
CA ALA A 16 3.57 -3.80 3.78
C ALA A 16 3.96 -2.31 3.72
N HIS A 17 3.09 -1.52 3.07
CA HIS A 17 3.27 -0.08 2.88
C HIS A 17 1.92 0.60 2.66
N THR A 18 1.93 1.92 2.68
CA THR A 18 0.85 2.79 2.21
C THR A 18 1.33 3.58 1.01
N ASP A 19 0.43 3.93 0.11
CA ASP A 19 0.76 4.75 -1.05
C ASP A 19 0.83 6.23 -0.67
N PHE A 20 1.73 6.99 -1.27
CA PHE A 20 2.01 8.37 -0.87
C PHE A 20 1.04 9.40 -1.42
N GLY A 21 0.39 9.10 -2.56
CA GLY A 21 -0.52 10.00 -3.26
C GLY A 21 -1.90 10.13 -2.61
N GLN A 22 -2.86 10.63 -3.39
CA GLN A 22 -4.26 10.73 -2.95
C GLN A 22 -4.99 9.39 -3.11
N LEU A 23 -4.92 8.82 -4.31
CA LEU A 23 -5.63 7.59 -4.68
C LEU A 23 -4.71 6.70 -5.50
N THR A 24 -4.90 5.41 -5.37
CA THR A 24 -4.36 4.41 -6.29
C THR A 24 -5.49 3.68 -7.00
N ILE A 25 -5.38 3.61 -8.32
CA ILE A 25 -6.28 2.82 -9.16
C ILE A 25 -5.48 1.61 -9.61
N LEU A 26 -5.89 0.42 -9.15
CA LEU A 26 -5.17 -0.82 -9.39
C LEU A 26 -5.97 -1.77 -10.28
N PHE A 27 -5.35 -2.16 -11.37
CA PHE A 27 -5.78 -3.25 -12.24
C PHE A 27 -4.96 -4.48 -11.91
N GLN A 28 -5.60 -5.61 -11.68
CA GLN A 28 -4.92 -6.88 -11.41
C GLN A 28 -5.52 -8.02 -12.21
N ASP A 29 -4.70 -9.03 -12.45
CA ASP A 29 -5.15 -10.30 -13.01
C ASP A 29 -5.97 -11.12 -11.98
N MET A 30 -6.36 -12.34 -12.36
CA MET A 30 -7.17 -13.21 -11.51
C MET A 30 -6.34 -14.04 -10.51
N VAL A 31 -5.03 -13.78 -10.39
CA VAL A 31 -4.14 -14.55 -9.49
C VAL A 31 -4.36 -14.20 -8.02
N GLY A 32 -4.63 -12.93 -7.70
CA GLY A 32 -4.84 -12.48 -6.31
C GLY A 32 -3.53 -12.18 -5.57
N GLY A 33 -3.56 -12.32 -4.25
CA GLY A 33 -2.41 -12.08 -3.37
C GLY A 33 -2.32 -10.67 -2.80
N LEU A 34 -3.13 -9.70 -3.25
CA LEU A 34 -3.26 -8.41 -2.57
C LEU A 34 -4.03 -8.61 -1.26
N GLU A 35 -3.49 -8.10 -0.17
CA GLU A 35 -4.15 -8.08 1.14
C GLU A 35 -4.08 -6.68 1.74
N ILE A 36 -5.21 -6.21 2.30
CA ILE A 36 -5.33 -4.91 2.97
C ILE A 36 -5.51 -5.14 4.46
N HIS A 37 -4.82 -4.34 5.27
CA HIS A 37 -4.92 -4.38 6.72
C HIS A 37 -6.27 -3.83 7.18
N ASP A 38 -6.95 -4.62 7.99
CA ASP A 38 -8.14 -4.22 8.74
C ASP A 38 -7.69 -3.76 10.13
N ASP A 39 -7.68 -2.45 10.36
CA ASP A 39 -7.18 -1.85 11.61
C ASP A 39 -8.03 -2.25 12.83
N GLU A 40 -9.33 -2.50 12.65
CA GLU A 40 -10.21 -2.88 13.75
C GLU A 40 -9.96 -4.32 14.19
N ALA A 41 -9.79 -5.21 13.20
CA ALA A 41 -9.55 -6.62 13.48
C ALA A 41 -8.05 -6.96 13.71
N GLY A 42 -7.14 -6.06 13.36
CA GLY A 42 -5.69 -6.27 13.44
C GLY A 42 -5.16 -7.36 12.48
N ILE A 43 -5.84 -7.61 11.38
CA ILE A 43 -5.51 -8.67 10.43
C ILE A 43 -5.46 -8.15 9.00
N TYR A 44 -4.73 -8.86 8.13
CA TYR A 44 -4.79 -8.62 6.69
C TYR A 44 -5.94 -9.41 6.05
N ARG A 45 -6.75 -8.73 5.23
CA ARG A 45 -7.85 -9.32 4.47
C ARG A 45 -7.52 -9.41 2.99
N PRO A 46 -7.74 -10.56 2.34
CA PRO A 46 -7.49 -10.71 0.93
C PRO A 46 -8.48 -9.89 0.10
N VAL A 47 -7.96 -9.17 -0.90
CA VAL A 47 -8.75 -8.50 -1.93
C VAL A 47 -8.91 -9.45 -3.11
N LEU A 48 -10.03 -10.13 -3.16
CA LEU A 48 -10.29 -11.14 -4.19
C LEU A 48 -10.44 -10.47 -5.56
N PRO A 49 -9.71 -10.95 -6.59
CA PRO A 49 -9.87 -10.45 -7.93
C PRO A 49 -11.28 -10.70 -8.45
N LYS A 50 -11.81 -9.72 -9.18
CA LYS A 50 -13.11 -9.81 -9.85
C LYS A 50 -12.99 -9.26 -11.27
N ALA A 51 -13.34 -10.06 -12.25
CA ALA A 51 -13.28 -9.66 -13.65
C ALA A 51 -14.15 -8.41 -13.92
N GLY A 52 -13.61 -7.49 -14.76
CA GLY A 52 -14.33 -6.27 -15.12
C GLY A 52 -14.36 -5.20 -14.01
N THR A 53 -13.55 -5.33 -12.96
CA THR A 53 -13.46 -4.34 -11.89
C THR A 53 -12.04 -3.78 -11.76
N VAL A 54 -11.95 -2.60 -11.15
CA VAL A 54 -10.71 -2.00 -10.67
C VAL A 54 -10.78 -1.85 -9.16
N ILE A 55 -9.65 -1.86 -8.50
CA ILE A 55 -9.54 -1.55 -7.07
C ILE A 55 -9.14 -0.09 -6.96
N VAL A 56 -9.83 0.65 -6.08
CA VAL A 56 -9.45 2.02 -5.75
C VAL A 56 -9.22 2.08 -4.24
N HIS A 57 -8.07 2.59 -3.84
CA HIS A 57 -7.79 2.80 -2.42
C HIS A 57 -7.14 4.15 -2.16
N ILE A 58 -7.27 4.62 -0.94
CA ILE A 58 -6.81 5.90 -0.46
C ILE A 58 -5.33 5.81 -0.10
N GLY A 59 -4.58 6.86 -0.45
CA GLY A 59 -3.21 7.04 -0.04
C GLY A 59 -3.03 8.09 1.06
N ASP A 60 -1.80 8.28 1.50
CA ASP A 60 -1.44 9.09 2.67
C ASP A 60 -1.77 10.59 2.51
N MET A 61 -1.62 11.12 1.28
CA MET A 61 -1.94 12.52 1.01
C MET A 61 -3.43 12.79 1.22
N LEU A 62 -4.31 11.92 0.75
CA LEU A 62 -5.75 12.10 0.95
C LEU A 62 -6.16 11.81 2.40
N GLU A 63 -5.50 10.90 3.10
CA GLU A 63 -5.68 10.72 4.54
C GLU A 63 -5.35 12.03 5.27
N LYS A 64 -4.22 12.69 4.95
CA LYS A 64 -3.86 13.99 5.51
C LYS A 64 -4.90 15.06 5.17
N GLN A 65 -5.26 15.21 3.89
CA GLN A 65 -6.22 16.21 3.43
C GLN A 65 -7.61 16.03 4.04
N SER A 66 -8.03 14.79 4.28
CA SER A 66 -9.28 14.47 4.99
C SER A 66 -9.14 14.53 6.52
N ASN A 67 -7.96 14.90 7.03
CA ASN A 67 -7.64 14.93 8.46
C ASN A 67 -7.96 13.61 9.18
N GLY A 68 -7.60 12.49 8.53
CA GLY A 68 -7.79 11.14 9.04
C GLY A 68 -9.21 10.59 8.97
N ARG A 69 -10.15 11.30 8.32
CA ARG A 69 -11.51 10.76 8.10
C ARG A 69 -11.49 9.56 7.16
N TRP A 70 -10.63 9.61 6.16
CA TRP A 70 -10.38 8.50 5.24
C TRP A 70 -8.99 7.97 5.50
N LYS A 71 -8.91 6.68 5.76
CA LYS A 71 -7.66 6.01 6.09
C LYS A 71 -6.89 5.61 4.85
N SER A 72 -5.59 5.87 4.85
CA SER A 72 -4.68 5.27 3.88
C SER A 72 -4.65 3.75 4.07
N ALA A 73 -4.72 3.03 2.97
CA ALA A 73 -4.82 1.58 2.98
C ALA A 73 -3.43 0.93 3.14
N LEU A 74 -3.09 0.49 4.35
CA LEU A 74 -1.91 -0.33 4.57
C LEU A 74 -2.12 -1.69 3.87
N HIS A 75 -1.25 -2.02 2.93
CA HIS A 75 -1.40 -3.22 2.12
C HIS A 75 -0.07 -3.89 1.80
N HIS A 76 -0.15 -5.15 1.42
CA HIS A 76 0.99 -5.92 0.93
C HIS A 76 0.54 -6.92 -0.16
N VAL A 77 1.51 -7.56 -0.82
CA VAL A 77 1.23 -8.62 -1.78
C VAL A 77 1.95 -9.88 -1.36
N THR A 78 1.19 -10.95 -1.16
CA THR A 78 1.70 -12.30 -0.85
C THR A 78 1.67 -13.19 -2.09
N GLY A 79 2.27 -14.37 -2.00
CA GLY A 79 1.97 -15.44 -2.94
C GLY A 79 0.52 -15.89 -2.78
N PRO A 80 -0.20 -16.23 -3.86
CA PRO A 80 -1.57 -16.72 -3.73
C PRO A 80 -1.58 -17.99 -2.89
N ARG A 81 -2.40 -18.01 -1.84
CA ARG A 81 -2.54 -19.18 -0.95
C ARG A 81 -3.38 -20.29 -1.58
N GLN A 82 -4.15 -19.95 -2.60
CA GLN A 82 -5.03 -20.87 -3.33
C GLN A 82 -5.31 -20.32 -4.71
N SER A 83 -5.28 -21.16 -5.74
CA SER A 83 -5.74 -20.75 -7.06
C SER A 83 -7.25 -20.51 -7.02
N MET A 84 -7.70 -19.33 -7.45
CA MET A 84 -9.12 -19.01 -7.61
C MET A 84 -9.86 -19.95 -8.57
N TYR A 85 -9.14 -20.76 -9.33
CA TYR A 85 -9.68 -21.74 -10.28
C TYR A 85 -9.81 -23.15 -9.69
N GLY A 86 -9.76 -23.31 -8.36
CA GLY A 86 -9.97 -24.59 -7.69
C GLY A 86 -8.87 -25.63 -7.89
N LYS A 87 -7.74 -25.26 -8.50
CA LYS A 87 -6.54 -26.09 -8.53
C LYS A 87 -5.70 -25.79 -7.32
N GLU A 88 -5.35 -26.79 -6.55
CA GLU A 88 -4.30 -26.65 -5.55
C GLU A 88 -3.03 -26.20 -6.27
N VAL A 89 -2.52 -25.02 -5.89
CA VAL A 89 -1.20 -24.61 -6.34
C VAL A 89 -0.21 -25.38 -5.48
N ASP A 90 0.60 -26.19 -6.13
CA ASP A 90 1.74 -26.85 -5.50
C ASP A 90 2.55 -25.76 -4.73
N ASN A 91 2.91 -26.07 -3.49
CA ASN A 91 3.59 -25.14 -2.60
C ASN A 91 4.92 -24.59 -3.12
N ASP A 92 5.44 -25.23 -4.16
CA ASP A 92 6.72 -24.91 -4.79
C ASP A 92 6.57 -24.12 -6.10
N THR A 93 5.34 -23.83 -6.56
CA THR A 93 5.10 -23.11 -7.80
C THR A 93 4.79 -21.64 -7.55
N VAL A 94 5.65 -20.75 -8.01
CA VAL A 94 5.39 -19.31 -8.06
C VAL A 94 4.57 -19.03 -9.32
N VAL A 95 3.30 -18.64 -9.13
CA VAL A 95 2.42 -18.25 -10.24
C VAL A 95 2.74 -16.81 -10.64
N ASP A 96 2.92 -16.57 -11.95
CA ASP A 96 3.09 -15.21 -12.46
C ASP A 96 1.84 -14.38 -12.15
N ARG A 97 2.06 -13.16 -11.63
CA ARG A 97 1.01 -12.20 -11.30
C ARG A 97 1.32 -10.86 -11.96
N HIS A 98 0.32 -10.29 -12.61
CA HIS A 98 0.42 -9.00 -13.25
C HIS A 98 -0.56 -8.01 -12.62
N ALA A 99 -0.07 -6.83 -12.34
CA ALA A 99 -0.89 -5.72 -11.87
C ALA A 99 -0.32 -4.40 -12.41
N ILE A 100 -1.22 -3.46 -12.69
CA ILE A 100 -0.88 -2.11 -13.12
C ILE A 100 -1.49 -1.15 -12.09
N ALA A 101 -0.64 -0.36 -11.43
CA ALA A 101 -1.06 0.68 -10.50
C ALA A 101 -0.92 2.05 -11.16
N PHE A 102 -1.97 2.86 -11.06
CA PHE A 102 -1.95 4.28 -11.40
C PHE A 102 -2.09 5.08 -10.11
N TYR A 103 -1.05 5.85 -9.79
CA TYR A 103 -0.99 6.71 -8.60
C TYR A 103 -1.46 8.10 -8.95
N ALA A 104 -2.62 8.51 -8.42
CA ALA A 104 -3.16 9.83 -8.61
C ALA A 104 -2.69 10.77 -7.48
N HIS A 105 -2.22 11.94 -7.89
CA HIS A 105 -1.84 13.03 -7.00
C HIS A 105 -2.14 14.37 -7.69
N PRO A 106 -2.25 15.49 -6.96
CA PRO A 106 -2.37 16.81 -7.55
C PRO A 106 -1.11 17.20 -8.32
N ASP A 107 -1.20 18.28 -9.08
CA ASP A 107 -0.01 18.90 -9.67
C ASP A 107 0.99 19.28 -8.55
N TYR A 108 2.29 19.23 -8.86
CA TYR A 108 3.35 19.33 -7.85
C TYR A 108 3.36 20.64 -7.08
N GLU A 109 2.88 21.72 -7.71
CA GLU A 109 2.79 23.05 -7.10
C GLU A 109 1.57 23.26 -6.21
N MET A 110 0.61 22.32 -6.22
CA MET A 110 -0.60 22.42 -5.41
C MET A 110 -0.28 22.16 -3.94
N LEU A 111 -0.90 22.97 -3.06
CA LEU A 111 -0.74 22.78 -1.62
C LEU A 111 -1.51 21.57 -1.10
N VAL A 112 -0.91 20.84 -0.17
CA VAL A 112 -1.54 19.71 0.53
C VAL A 112 -2.31 20.23 1.73
N GLU A 113 -3.42 20.92 1.47
CA GLU A 113 -4.29 21.52 2.47
C GLU A 113 -5.42 20.58 2.88
N SER A 114 -6.04 20.86 4.02
CA SER A 114 -7.25 20.16 4.45
C SER A 114 -8.40 20.40 3.48
N LEU A 115 -9.14 19.35 3.17
CA LEU A 115 -10.35 19.47 2.36
C LEU A 115 -11.43 20.27 3.10
N PRO A 116 -12.31 21.00 2.38
CA PRO A 116 -13.40 21.74 2.98
C PRO A 116 -14.21 20.88 3.95
N GLY A 117 -14.39 21.36 5.18
CA GLY A 117 -15.06 20.63 6.25
C GLY A 117 -14.22 19.56 6.96
N CYS A 118 -12.92 19.47 6.66
CA CYS A 118 -11.96 18.60 7.33
C CYS A 118 -10.93 19.36 8.19
N GLU A 119 -11.13 20.65 8.43
CA GLU A 119 -10.18 21.55 9.09
C GLU A 119 -10.09 21.34 10.61
N LYS A 120 -10.96 20.51 11.18
CA LYS A 120 -10.95 20.23 12.63
C LYS A 120 -9.70 19.43 13.00
N LYS A 121 -9.13 19.81 14.16
CA LYS A 121 -7.99 19.12 14.78
C LYS A 121 -8.11 17.60 14.74
N GLY A 122 -7.12 16.95 14.19
CA GLY A 122 -7.11 15.49 14.00
C GLY A 122 -5.71 14.88 14.17
N LYS A 123 -5.58 13.63 13.79
CA LYS A 123 -4.35 12.82 13.89
C LYS A 123 -3.10 13.53 13.34
N TRP A 124 -3.24 14.38 12.33
CA TRP A 124 -2.13 14.99 11.60
C TRP A 124 -1.59 16.29 12.20
N GLU A 125 -2.23 16.85 13.25
CA GLU A 125 -1.69 18.03 13.93
C GLU A 125 -0.37 17.79 14.69
N SER A 126 -0.16 16.57 15.15
CA SER A 126 1.04 16.20 15.90
C SER A 126 2.23 15.81 15.04
N LEU A 127 2.02 15.63 13.75
CA LEU A 127 3.10 15.38 12.82
C LEU A 127 3.63 16.74 12.36
N GLU A 128 4.94 16.95 12.46
CA GLU A 128 5.70 18.13 12.00
C GLU A 128 5.61 18.31 10.47
N TRP A 129 4.39 18.38 9.98
CA TRP A 129 4.12 18.67 8.57
C TRP A 129 3.92 20.18 8.49
N GLU A 130 4.88 20.83 7.83
CA GLU A 130 4.85 22.27 7.62
C GLU A 130 3.53 22.69 6.98
N ASP A 131 2.90 23.71 7.54
CA ASP A 131 1.85 24.45 6.87
C ASP A 131 2.43 24.97 5.54
N ASN A 132 1.69 24.83 4.44
CA ASN A 132 2.07 25.21 3.08
C ASN A 132 3.00 24.23 2.32
N MET A 133 3.02 22.95 2.66
CA MET A 133 3.71 21.94 1.87
C MET A 133 3.02 21.72 0.52
N THR A 134 3.79 21.77 -0.58
CA THR A 134 3.28 21.39 -1.90
C THR A 134 3.18 19.87 -2.06
N ALA A 135 2.41 19.41 -3.07
CA ALA A 135 2.35 17.98 -3.40
C ALA A 135 3.72 17.43 -3.81
N GLY A 136 4.54 18.23 -4.49
CA GLY A 136 5.91 17.87 -4.85
C GLY A 136 6.81 17.68 -3.62
N ASP A 137 6.76 18.61 -2.66
CA ASP A 137 7.52 18.51 -1.41
C ASP A 137 7.08 17.30 -0.59
N TRP A 138 5.76 17.06 -0.52
CA TRP A 138 5.20 15.86 0.11
C TRP A 138 5.77 14.59 -0.49
N MET A 139 5.71 14.43 -1.82
CA MET A 139 6.21 13.24 -2.51
C MET A 139 7.70 13.05 -2.26
N ASN A 140 8.51 14.11 -2.38
CA ASN A 140 9.95 14.06 -2.13
C ASN A 140 10.25 13.62 -0.69
N LYS A 141 9.56 14.21 0.30
CA LYS A 141 9.73 13.86 1.71
C LYS A 141 9.36 12.40 1.98
N ARG A 142 8.25 11.91 1.41
CA ARG A 142 7.82 10.51 1.57
C ARG A 142 8.81 9.52 0.95
N VAL A 143 9.30 9.82 -0.24
CA VAL A 143 10.31 9.01 -0.92
C VAL A 143 11.59 8.96 -0.08
N THR A 144 12.10 10.11 0.40
CA THR A 144 13.30 10.17 1.23
C THR A 144 13.17 9.34 2.49
N LEU A 145 12.06 9.48 3.22
CA LEU A 145 11.80 8.71 4.46
C LEU A 145 11.75 7.19 4.21
N GLU A 146 11.22 6.76 3.06
CA GLU A 146 11.19 5.34 2.73
C GLU A 146 12.59 4.79 2.41
N TYR A 147 13.44 5.54 1.70
CA TYR A 147 14.83 5.16 1.48
C TYR A 147 15.62 5.08 2.79
N GLU A 148 15.50 6.06 3.68
CA GLU A 148 16.17 6.05 4.99
C GLU A 148 15.73 4.87 5.87
N ARG A 149 14.45 4.46 5.76
CA ARG A 149 13.93 3.29 6.47
C ARG A 149 14.54 1.99 5.94
N GLN A 150 14.79 1.88 4.65
CA GLN A 150 15.41 0.72 4.04
C GLN A 150 16.90 0.61 4.37
N GLU A 151 17.62 1.74 4.50
CA GLU A 151 19.03 1.76 4.88
C GLU A 151 19.28 1.42 6.35
N LYS A 152 18.28 1.61 7.22
CA LYS A 152 18.33 1.25 8.65
C LYS A 152 17.37 0.08 8.92
N PRO A 153 17.73 -1.15 8.55
CA PRO A 153 16.88 -2.28 8.90
C PRO A 153 16.74 -2.32 10.42
N GLY A 154 15.49 -2.30 10.89
CA GLY A 154 15.18 -2.40 12.31
C GLY A 154 15.80 -3.67 12.92
N PRO A 155 15.94 -3.75 14.26
CA PRO A 155 16.55 -4.90 14.92
C PRO A 155 15.82 -6.16 14.48
N VAL A 156 16.58 -7.11 13.95
CA VAL A 156 16.10 -8.45 13.62
C VAL A 156 15.52 -9.02 14.92
N ALA A 157 14.22 -9.30 14.94
CA ALA A 157 13.60 -9.94 16.09
C ALA A 157 14.35 -11.25 16.35
N ALA A 158 15.00 -11.33 17.52
CA ALA A 158 15.71 -12.52 17.94
C ALA A 158 14.68 -13.65 18.01
N SER A 159 14.90 -14.68 17.21
CA SER A 159 14.15 -15.92 17.28
C SER A 159 14.44 -16.58 18.64
N SER A 160 13.48 -16.56 19.52
CA SER A 160 13.43 -17.38 20.73
C SER A 160 12.68 -18.67 20.45
#